data_67632e624622e3fa6917d9395a68dbef
#
_entry.id   67632e624622e3fa6917d9395a68dbef
#
_cell.length_a   1.000
_cell.length_b   1.000
_cell.length_c   1.000
_cell.angle_alpha   90.00
_cell.angle_beta   90.00
_cell.angle_gamma   90.00
#
_symmetry.space_group_name_H-M   'P 1'
#
loop_
_entity.id
_entity.type
_entity.pdbx_description
1 polymer ?
#
loop_
_entity_poly.entity_id
_entity_poly.type
_entity_poly.pdbx_seq_one_letter_code
_entity_poly.pdbx_strand_id
1 'polypeptide(L)'
;MPTALITGGAGFIGSHVAERFLTEGWTVHIVDNLVTGKRENLPGAAIFHELDIRSKEAASLVTSVTPDVLVHLAAQMDVRRSVADPVFDAETNVVGSLNLLEAVRGSSPKTRVVFASTGGAVYGDFTTPPNVETFEKDPESPYAISKLAVELYLAYYGRVHGLEAVSLRFGNVYGPRQDPHGEAGVVAIFCGRLLEGRALTIFGDGTQTRDYVYVADVADATFRAATRALPKAGRLDVRAYNVGTGTGTSVMRLAELLSRAAKREPILEHAPRRPGEQQDSVVSVAKAARELDWRPVVPLEEGLARSLEWFAARAARGSA
;
A
#
# COMPACT_ATOMS: atom_id res chain seq x y z
N MET A 1 -3.54 -4.17 -26.81
CA MET A 1 -2.70 -4.03 -25.60
C MET A 1 -3.56 -4.34 -24.41
N PRO A 2 -3.06 -5.02 -23.41
CA PRO A 2 -3.83 -5.25 -22.20
C PRO A 2 -4.10 -3.94 -21.45
N THR A 3 -5.22 -3.89 -20.72
CA THR A 3 -5.70 -2.69 -20.06
C THR A 3 -5.75 -2.89 -18.54
N ALA A 4 -5.14 -1.98 -17.79
CA ALA A 4 -5.23 -1.91 -16.34
C ALA A 4 -6.06 -0.69 -15.91
N LEU A 5 -6.98 -0.89 -14.97
CA LEU A 5 -7.66 0.18 -14.25
C LEU A 5 -7.13 0.21 -12.82
N ILE A 6 -6.54 1.34 -12.42
CA ILE A 6 -5.87 1.50 -11.13
C ILE A 6 -6.61 2.55 -10.31
N THR A 7 -7.24 2.16 -9.21
CA THR A 7 -7.85 3.11 -8.28
C THR A 7 -6.83 3.58 -7.27
N GLY A 8 -6.89 4.85 -6.86
CA GLY A 8 -5.88 5.46 -6.01
C GLY A 8 -4.56 5.74 -6.76
N GLY A 9 -4.62 5.84 -8.10
CA GLY A 9 -3.43 5.95 -8.95
C GLY A 9 -2.73 7.32 -8.92
N ALA A 10 -3.35 8.36 -8.35
CA ALA A 10 -2.72 9.65 -8.07
C ALA A 10 -2.04 9.70 -6.69
N GLY A 11 -2.19 8.63 -5.90
CA GLY A 11 -1.56 8.46 -4.60
C GLY A 11 -0.08 8.02 -4.69
N PHE A 12 0.55 7.86 -3.53
CA PHE A 12 1.94 7.43 -3.40
C PHE A 12 2.19 6.07 -4.10
N ILE A 13 1.60 4.99 -3.61
CA ILE A 13 1.84 3.65 -4.16
C ILE A 13 1.25 3.53 -5.57
N GLY A 14 0.03 4.05 -5.78
CA GLY A 14 -0.70 3.91 -7.03
C GLY A 14 0.02 4.51 -8.23
N SER A 15 0.70 5.64 -8.06
CA SER A 15 1.46 6.28 -9.13
C SER A 15 2.67 5.45 -9.59
N HIS A 16 3.37 4.78 -8.66
CA HIS A 16 4.46 3.85 -9.00
C HIS A 16 3.94 2.57 -9.67
N VAL A 17 2.79 2.07 -9.21
CA VAL A 17 2.13 0.93 -9.86
C VAL A 17 1.71 1.29 -11.28
N ALA A 18 1.12 2.49 -11.50
CA ALA A 18 0.75 2.96 -12.82
C ALA A 18 1.97 3.05 -13.77
N GLU A 19 3.09 3.61 -13.30
CA GLU A 19 4.34 3.65 -14.05
C GLU A 19 4.85 2.25 -14.41
N ARG A 20 4.76 1.30 -13.47
CA ARG A 20 5.20 -0.09 -13.72
C ARG A 20 4.38 -0.76 -14.83
N PHE A 21 3.05 -0.58 -14.84
CA PHE A 21 2.18 -1.11 -15.90
C PHE A 21 2.44 -0.43 -17.24
N LEU A 22 2.61 0.90 -17.27
CA LEU A 22 2.96 1.64 -18.49
C LEU A 22 4.29 1.18 -19.09
N THR A 23 5.30 0.94 -18.26
CA THR A 23 6.63 0.44 -18.70
C THR A 23 6.53 -0.93 -19.36
N GLU A 24 5.56 -1.76 -18.95
CA GLU A 24 5.27 -3.07 -19.57
C GLU A 24 4.32 -2.98 -20.79
N GLY A 25 4.04 -1.77 -21.29
CA GLY A 25 3.24 -1.55 -22.50
C GLY A 25 1.74 -1.72 -22.30
N TRP A 26 1.22 -1.59 -21.06
CA TRP A 26 -0.22 -1.63 -20.80
C TRP A 26 -0.88 -0.28 -21.05
N THR A 27 -2.14 -0.29 -21.47
CA THR A 27 -3.01 0.88 -21.39
C THR A 27 -3.44 1.04 -19.93
N VAL A 28 -3.22 2.22 -19.34
CA VAL A 28 -3.51 2.46 -17.92
C VAL A 28 -4.58 3.53 -17.76
N HIS A 29 -5.69 3.15 -17.14
CA HIS A 29 -6.71 4.06 -16.64
C HIS A 29 -6.51 4.25 -15.14
N ILE A 30 -6.55 5.50 -14.66
CA ILE A 30 -6.42 5.85 -13.24
C ILE A 30 -7.75 6.44 -12.77
N VAL A 31 -8.26 5.92 -11.65
CA VAL A 31 -9.39 6.49 -10.90
C VAL A 31 -8.88 7.01 -9.56
N ASP A 32 -9.10 8.29 -9.28
CA ASP A 32 -8.72 8.93 -8.02
C ASP A 32 -9.63 10.15 -7.78
N ASN A 33 -10.05 10.37 -6.54
CA ASN A 33 -10.87 11.55 -6.18
C ASN A 33 -10.03 12.74 -5.68
N LEU A 34 -8.70 12.60 -5.69
CA LEU A 34 -7.71 13.60 -5.29
C LEU A 34 -7.83 14.11 -3.85
N VAL A 35 -8.52 13.38 -2.95
CA VAL A 35 -8.59 13.76 -1.52
C VAL A 35 -7.19 13.71 -0.87
N THR A 36 -6.40 12.68 -1.20
CA THR A 36 -4.99 12.56 -0.79
C THR A 36 -4.05 12.40 -1.99
N GLY A 37 -4.57 11.94 -3.12
CA GLY A 37 -3.86 11.87 -4.39
C GLY A 37 -3.51 13.25 -4.93
N LYS A 38 -2.44 13.34 -5.72
CA LYS A 38 -1.94 14.59 -6.30
C LYS A 38 -1.83 14.47 -7.81
N ARG A 39 -2.37 15.44 -8.55
CA ARG A 39 -2.29 15.46 -10.03
C ARG A 39 -0.84 15.38 -10.54
N GLU A 40 0.11 15.93 -9.80
CA GLU A 40 1.53 15.90 -10.15
C GLU A 40 2.16 14.50 -10.10
N ASN A 41 1.49 13.52 -9.45
CA ASN A 41 1.93 12.13 -9.42
C ASN A 41 1.44 11.32 -10.62
N LEU A 42 0.51 11.86 -11.43
CA LEU A 42 -0.06 11.14 -12.55
C LEU A 42 0.98 10.98 -13.67
N PRO A 43 1.25 9.73 -14.14
CA PRO A 43 2.07 9.53 -15.32
C PRO A 43 1.37 10.11 -16.55
N GLY A 44 2.12 10.87 -17.38
CA GLY A 44 1.54 11.59 -18.52
C GLY A 44 0.91 10.69 -19.59
N ALA A 45 1.24 9.40 -19.64
CA ALA A 45 0.66 8.44 -20.57
C ALA A 45 -0.59 7.74 -20.02
N ALA A 46 -0.98 7.97 -18.77
CA ALA A 46 -2.17 7.37 -18.17
C ALA A 46 -3.43 8.20 -18.50
N ILE A 47 -4.56 7.50 -18.64
CA ILE A 47 -5.88 8.12 -18.82
C ILE A 47 -6.49 8.35 -17.44
N PHE A 48 -6.64 9.60 -17.05
CA PHE A 48 -7.12 9.96 -15.71
C PHE A 48 -8.62 10.20 -15.66
N HIS A 49 -9.27 9.68 -14.63
CA HIS A 49 -10.67 9.86 -14.30
C HIS A 49 -10.78 10.33 -12.84
N GLU A 50 -11.24 11.56 -12.64
CA GLU A 50 -11.48 12.10 -11.29
C GLU A 50 -12.83 11.60 -10.78
N LEU A 51 -12.81 10.48 -10.05
CA LEU A 51 -14.01 9.79 -9.56
C LEU A 51 -13.78 9.23 -8.16
N ASP A 52 -14.84 9.21 -7.35
CA ASP A 52 -14.88 8.48 -6.09
C ASP A 52 -15.29 7.02 -6.34
N ILE A 53 -14.59 6.06 -5.75
CA ILE A 53 -14.87 4.62 -5.92
C ILE A 53 -16.28 4.22 -5.45
N ARG A 54 -16.93 5.03 -4.60
CA ARG A 54 -18.29 4.83 -4.13
C ARG A 54 -19.35 5.25 -5.14
N SER A 55 -18.95 6.01 -6.17
CA SER A 55 -19.88 6.58 -7.15
C SER A 55 -20.35 5.55 -8.18
N LYS A 56 -21.53 5.78 -8.74
CA LYS A 56 -22.05 4.98 -9.85
C LYS A 56 -21.21 5.15 -11.10
N GLU A 57 -20.60 6.31 -11.27
CA GLU A 57 -19.72 6.64 -12.41
C GLU A 57 -18.46 5.77 -12.39
N ALA A 58 -17.89 5.50 -11.19
CA ALA A 58 -16.75 4.59 -11.05
C ALA A 58 -17.11 3.14 -11.45
N ALA A 59 -18.28 2.65 -11.05
CA ALA A 59 -18.79 1.35 -11.48
C ALA A 59 -19.05 1.32 -13.00
N SER A 60 -19.65 2.37 -13.55
CA SER A 60 -19.89 2.50 -15.00
C SER A 60 -18.60 2.54 -15.81
N LEU A 61 -17.54 3.16 -15.25
CA LEU A 61 -16.22 3.16 -15.89
C LEU A 61 -15.64 1.75 -15.96
N VAL A 62 -15.70 0.95 -14.89
CA VAL A 62 -15.28 -0.46 -14.92
C VAL A 62 -16.00 -1.22 -16.02
N THR A 63 -17.32 -1.02 -16.13
CA THR A 63 -18.17 -1.65 -17.15
C THR A 63 -17.80 -1.22 -18.58
N SER A 64 -17.47 0.04 -18.79
CA SER A 64 -17.14 0.58 -20.13
C SER A 64 -15.72 0.25 -20.58
N VAL A 65 -14.75 0.26 -19.64
CA VAL A 65 -13.33 -0.04 -19.91
C VAL A 65 -13.11 -1.55 -20.06
N THR A 66 -13.86 -2.38 -19.32
CA THR A 66 -13.67 -3.83 -19.27
C THR A 66 -12.19 -4.22 -19.11
N PRO A 67 -11.51 -3.76 -18.05
CA PRO A 67 -10.06 -3.93 -17.92
C PRO A 67 -9.67 -5.40 -17.77
N ASP A 68 -8.49 -5.78 -18.25
CA ASP A 68 -7.90 -7.11 -17.98
C ASP A 68 -7.54 -7.23 -16.50
N VAL A 69 -7.13 -6.12 -15.88
CA VAL A 69 -6.76 -6.05 -14.46
C VAL A 69 -7.35 -4.80 -13.80
N LEU A 70 -8.00 -5.00 -12.65
CA LEU A 70 -8.36 -3.93 -11.72
C LEU A 70 -7.38 -3.97 -10.55
N VAL A 71 -6.49 -2.96 -10.43
CA VAL A 71 -5.65 -2.77 -9.24
C VAL A 71 -6.36 -1.81 -8.29
N HIS A 72 -6.81 -2.32 -7.16
CA HIS A 72 -7.59 -1.55 -6.21
C HIS A 72 -6.74 -1.09 -5.02
N LEU A 73 -6.26 0.17 -5.09
CA LEU A 73 -5.43 0.82 -4.07
C LEU A 73 -6.15 1.96 -3.35
N ALA A 74 -7.22 2.53 -3.97
CA ALA A 74 -7.99 3.61 -3.36
C ALA A 74 -8.58 3.16 -2.01
N ALA A 75 -8.34 3.94 -0.97
CA ALA A 75 -8.84 3.67 0.38
C ALA A 75 -8.77 4.93 1.24
N GLN A 76 -9.62 5.02 2.26
CA GLN A 76 -9.34 5.78 3.46
C GLN A 76 -8.24 5.01 4.23
N MET A 77 -7.05 5.59 4.41
CA MET A 77 -5.88 4.88 4.95
C MET A 77 -5.41 5.38 6.33
N ASP A 78 -5.95 6.51 6.81
CA ASP A 78 -5.59 7.09 8.10
C ASP A 78 -6.27 6.29 9.23
N VAL A 79 -5.45 5.56 10.01
CA VAL A 79 -5.93 4.73 11.12
C VAL A 79 -6.62 5.57 12.19
N ARG A 80 -6.12 6.77 12.49
CA ARG A 80 -6.74 7.67 13.50
C ARG A 80 -8.10 8.14 13.01
N ARG A 81 -8.23 8.49 11.72
CA ARG A 81 -9.51 8.84 11.12
C ARG A 81 -10.48 7.66 11.16
N SER A 82 -10.02 6.43 10.92
CA SER A 82 -10.87 5.25 11.00
C SER A 82 -11.43 5.03 12.40
N VAL A 83 -10.63 5.31 13.45
CA VAL A 83 -11.09 5.24 14.86
C VAL A 83 -12.09 6.36 15.16
N ALA A 84 -11.85 7.57 14.65
CA ALA A 84 -12.75 8.71 14.87
C ALA A 84 -14.08 8.59 14.11
N ASP A 85 -14.07 7.99 12.91
CA ASP A 85 -15.22 7.83 12.04
C ASP A 85 -15.21 6.45 11.35
N PRO A 86 -15.53 5.38 12.06
CA PRO A 86 -15.52 4.02 11.51
C PRO A 86 -16.61 3.79 10.44
N VAL A 87 -17.67 4.57 10.43
CA VAL A 87 -18.72 4.50 9.41
C VAL A 87 -18.17 4.98 8.07
N PHE A 88 -17.55 6.14 8.05
CA PHE A 88 -16.90 6.67 6.85
C PHE A 88 -15.80 5.72 6.33
N ASP A 89 -15.02 5.12 7.24
CA ASP A 89 -14.01 4.12 6.86
C ASP A 89 -14.65 2.92 6.17
N ALA A 90 -15.71 2.34 6.74
CA ALA A 90 -16.44 1.21 6.16
C ALA A 90 -17.12 1.56 4.83
N GLU A 91 -17.76 2.73 4.73
CA GLU A 91 -18.36 3.21 3.48
C GLU A 91 -17.32 3.35 2.37
N THR A 92 -16.14 3.89 2.68
CA THR A 92 -15.11 4.08 1.68
C THR A 92 -14.43 2.76 1.34
N ASN A 93 -13.97 2.03 2.35
CA ASN A 93 -13.09 0.88 2.14
C ASN A 93 -13.87 -0.40 1.81
N VAL A 94 -15.04 -0.63 2.41
CA VAL A 94 -15.83 -1.85 2.16
C VAL A 94 -16.87 -1.60 1.08
N VAL A 95 -17.76 -0.61 1.26
CA VAL A 95 -18.84 -0.36 0.29
C VAL A 95 -18.27 0.11 -1.06
N GLY A 96 -17.27 0.99 -1.06
CA GLY A 96 -16.58 1.40 -2.28
C GLY A 96 -15.91 0.24 -3.01
N SER A 97 -15.29 -0.69 -2.28
CA SER A 97 -14.73 -1.91 -2.89
C SER A 97 -15.82 -2.79 -3.50
N LEU A 98 -16.93 -3.00 -2.80
CA LEU A 98 -18.06 -3.79 -3.30
C LEU A 98 -18.69 -3.18 -4.54
N ASN A 99 -18.79 -1.85 -4.63
CA ASN A 99 -19.27 -1.15 -5.82
C ASN A 99 -18.46 -1.53 -7.07
N LEU A 100 -17.13 -1.57 -6.95
CA LEU A 100 -16.24 -1.97 -8.05
C LEU A 100 -16.31 -3.48 -8.33
N LEU A 101 -16.33 -4.32 -7.29
CA LEU A 101 -16.38 -5.78 -7.43
C LEU A 101 -17.67 -6.24 -8.11
N GLU A 102 -18.83 -5.63 -7.79
CA GLU A 102 -20.09 -5.91 -8.45
C GLU A 102 -20.07 -5.47 -9.92
N ALA A 103 -19.44 -4.35 -10.25
CA ALA A 103 -19.26 -3.92 -11.64
C ALA A 103 -18.39 -4.93 -12.41
N VAL A 104 -17.29 -5.40 -11.84
CA VAL A 104 -16.44 -6.45 -12.44
C VAL A 104 -17.23 -7.74 -12.63
N ARG A 105 -17.93 -8.21 -11.61
CA ARG A 105 -18.73 -9.45 -11.66
C ARG A 105 -19.80 -9.39 -12.74
N GLY A 106 -20.46 -8.24 -12.90
CA GLY A 106 -21.59 -8.07 -13.82
C GLY A 106 -21.19 -7.86 -15.28
N SER A 107 -20.03 -7.27 -15.54
CA SER A 107 -19.66 -6.82 -16.90
C SER A 107 -18.35 -7.43 -17.41
N SER A 108 -17.42 -7.76 -16.55
CA SER A 108 -16.08 -8.19 -16.95
C SER A 108 -15.54 -9.32 -16.04
N PRO A 109 -16.20 -10.49 -16.03
CA PRO A 109 -15.86 -11.58 -15.08
C PRO A 109 -14.47 -12.18 -15.29
N LYS A 110 -13.81 -11.86 -16.41
CA LYS A 110 -12.41 -12.24 -16.68
C LYS A 110 -11.38 -11.26 -16.10
N THR A 111 -11.81 -10.08 -15.65
CA THR A 111 -10.94 -9.10 -15.01
C THR A 111 -10.32 -9.71 -13.76
N ARG A 112 -9.00 -9.67 -13.66
CA ARG A 112 -8.30 -10.00 -12.42
C ARG A 112 -8.30 -8.80 -11.47
N VAL A 113 -8.69 -9.02 -10.22
CA VAL A 113 -8.65 -7.99 -9.18
C VAL A 113 -7.42 -8.17 -8.32
N VAL A 114 -6.56 -7.15 -8.23
CA VAL A 114 -5.43 -7.07 -7.31
C VAL A 114 -5.75 -6.04 -6.23
N PHE A 115 -5.90 -6.49 -5.00
CA PHE A 115 -6.32 -5.64 -3.88
C PHE A 115 -5.16 -5.33 -2.93
N ALA A 116 -4.99 -4.07 -2.59
CA ALA A 116 -4.05 -3.62 -1.57
C ALA A 116 -4.64 -3.80 -0.17
N SER A 117 -4.16 -4.80 0.53
CA SER A 117 -4.40 -5.06 1.95
C SER A 117 -3.21 -4.64 2.80
N THR A 118 -3.20 -4.95 4.08
CA THR A 118 -2.19 -4.51 5.04
C THR A 118 -1.62 -5.69 5.85
N GLY A 119 -0.33 -5.99 5.64
CA GLY A 119 0.41 -6.96 6.48
C GLY A 119 0.83 -6.35 7.82
N GLY A 120 0.86 -5.02 7.91
CA GLY A 120 1.20 -4.32 9.14
C GLY A 120 0.07 -4.22 10.15
N ALA A 121 -1.18 -4.59 9.80
CA ALA A 121 -2.31 -4.35 10.69
C ALA A 121 -3.33 -5.49 10.80
N VAL A 122 -3.38 -6.45 9.86
CA VAL A 122 -4.40 -7.51 9.88
C VAL A 122 -4.11 -8.63 10.88
N TYR A 123 -2.85 -8.79 11.28
CA TYR A 123 -2.45 -9.89 12.18
C TYR A 123 -2.59 -9.56 13.68
N GLY A 124 -2.68 -8.27 14.05
CA GLY A 124 -2.67 -7.84 15.45
C GLY A 124 -1.33 -8.12 16.16
N ASP A 125 -1.33 -8.05 17.50
CA ASP A 125 -0.14 -8.21 18.34
C ASP A 125 0.04 -9.63 18.93
N PHE A 126 -0.89 -10.55 18.64
CA PHE A 126 -0.88 -11.90 19.24
C PHE A 126 -0.01 -12.92 18.51
N THR A 127 0.56 -12.55 17.37
CA THR A 127 1.41 -13.44 16.58
C THR A 127 2.89 -13.15 16.82
N THR A 128 3.74 -14.18 16.67
CA THR A 128 5.19 -13.98 16.71
C THR A 128 5.72 -13.75 15.29
N PRO A 129 6.19 -12.55 14.95
CA PRO A 129 6.76 -12.26 13.64
C PRO A 129 8.01 -13.09 13.31
N PRO A 130 8.30 -13.36 12.01
CA PRO A 130 7.59 -12.83 10.84
C PRO A 130 6.26 -13.55 10.56
N ASN A 131 5.19 -12.78 10.39
CA ASN A 131 3.84 -13.29 10.18
C ASN A 131 3.70 -14.00 8.82
N VAL A 132 3.24 -15.24 8.82
CA VAL A 132 2.87 -15.96 7.60
C VAL A 132 1.38 -15.77 7.29
N GLU A 133 0.98 -15.92 6.04
CA GLU A 133 -0.39 -15.60 5.57
C GLU A 133 -1.47 -16.40 6.30
N THR A 134 -1.15 -17.59 6.78
CA THR A 134 -2.09 -18.48 7.48
C THR A 134 -2.25 -18.19 8.97
N PHE A 135 -1.46 -17.27 9.55
CA PHE A 135 -1.63 -16.86 10.94
C PHE A 135 -3.03 -16.26 11.16
N GLU A 136 -3.51 -16.34 12.39
CA GLU A 136 -4.76 -15.72 12.81
C GLU A 136 -4.75 -14.22 12.52
N LYS A 137 -5.91 -13.66 12.19
CA LYS A 137 -6.10 -12.25 11.92
C LYS A 137 -6.90 -11.66 13.07
N ASP A 138 -6.31 -10.71 13.75
CA ASP A 138 -6.94 -10.01 14.87
C ASP A 138 -6.69 -8.49 14.74
N PRO A 139 -7.40 -7.84 13.78
CA PRO A 139 -7.17 -6.44 13.47
C PRO A 139 -7.66 -5.53 14.59
N GLU A 140 -6.80 -4.59 15.04
CA GLU A 140 -7.03 -3.69 16.17
C GLU A 140 -7.52 -2.28 15.77
N SER A 141 -7.91 -2.09 14.51
CA SER A 141 -8.44 -0.80 14.03
C SER A 141 -9.54 -0.99 12.99
N PRO A 142 -10.52 -0.06 12.89
CA PRO A 142 -11.54 -0.09 11.85
C PRO A 142 -10.94 -0.18 10.43
N TYR A 143 -9.86 0.53 10.17
CA TYR A 143 -9.12 0.40 8.90
C TYR A 143 -8.68 -1.04 8.62
N ALA A 144 -8.04 -1.69 9.58
CA ALA A 144 -7.58 -3.07 9.41
C ALA A 144 -8.74 -4.07 9.28
N ILE A 145 -9.82 -3.84 10.04
CA ILE A 145 -11.08 -4.61 9.91
C ILE A 145 -11.67 -4.45 8.50
N SER A 146 -11.74 -3.23 7.97
CA SER A 146 -12.25 -2.97 6.62
C SER A 146 -11.39 -3.67 5.55
N LYS A 147 -10.07 -3.63 5.68
CA LYS A 147 -9.17 -4.34 4.76
C LYS A 147 -9.38 -5.85 4.80
N LEU A 148 -9.48 -6.44 5.99
CA LEU A 148 -9.76 -7.87 6.17
C LEU A 148 -11.15 -8.25 5.64
N ALA A 149 -12.16 -7.41 5.86
CA ALA A 149 -13.51 -7.63 5.33
C ALA A 149 -13.50 -7.74 3.79
N VAL A 150 -12.76 -6.86 3.11
CA VAL A 150 -12.63 -6.94 1.64
C VAL A 150 -11.90 -8.21 1.21
N GLU A 151 -10.85 -8.65 1.91
CA GLU A 151 -10.21 -9.95 1.63
C GLU A 151 -11.19 -11.12 1.74
N LEU A 152 -12.08 -11.12 2.73
CA LEU A 152 -13.12 -12.13 2.90
C LEU A 152 -14.12 -12.11 1.73
N TYR A 153 -14.53 -10.93 1.28
CA TYR A 153 -15.34 -10.78 0.07
C TYR A 153 -14.63 -11.31 -1.17
N LEU A 154 -13.37 -10.98 -1.39
CA LEU A 154 -12.59 -11.48 -2.53
C LEU A 154 -12.50 -13.01 -2.52
N ALA A 155 -12.27 -13.62 -1.36
CA ALA A 155 -12.28 -15.08 -1.22
C ALA A 155 -13.68 -15.67 -1.51
N TYR A 156 -14.77 -15.01 -1.09
CA TYR A 156 -16.14 -15.36 -1.43
C TYR A 156 -16.39 -15.27 -2.94
N TYR A 157 -16.10 -14.12 -3.57
CA TYR A 157 -16.27 -13.92 -5.00
C TYR A 157 -15.49 -14.94 -5.84
N GLY A 158 -14.27 -15.27 -5.39
CA GLY A 158 -13.47 -16.29 -6.05
C GLY A 158 -14.10 -17.68 -6.00
N ARG A 159 -14.65 -18.10 -4.85
CA ARG A 159 -15.26 -19.42 -4.68
C ARG A 159 -16.63 -19.55 -5.34
N VAL A 160 -17.46 -18.51 -5.22
CA VAL A 160 -18.88 -18.56 -5.61
C VAL A 160 -19.11 -18.06 -7.03
N HIS A 161 -18.38 -17.04 -7.45
CA HIS A 161 -18.57 -16.41 -8.75
C HIS A 161 -17.39 -16.64 -9.72
N GLY A 162 -16.33 -17.33 -9.29
CA GLY A 162 -15.18 -17.62 -10.15
C GLY A 162 -14.30 -16.40 -10.43
N LEU A 163 -14.47 -15.28 -9.68
CA LEU A 163 -13.67 -14.09 -9.89
C LEU A 163 -12.18 -14.35 -9.61
N GLU A 164 -11.31 -13.94 -10.52
CA GLU A 164 -9.87 -13.97 -10.27
C GLU A 164 -9.47 -12.77 -9.39
N ALA A 165 -9.26 -13.02 -8.10
CA ALA A 165 -8.89 -11.98 -7.16
C ALA A 165 -7.67 -12.42 -6.32
N VAL A 166 -6.83 -11.46 -5.97
CA VAL A 166 -5.63 -11.64 -5.14
C VAL A 166 -5.48 -10.45 -4.19
N SER A 167 -5.12 -10.72 -2.94
CA SER A 167 -4.85 -9.72 -1.92
C SER A 167 -3.35 -9.62 -1.65
N LEU A 168 -2.81 -8.41 -1.65
CA LEU A 168 -1.44 -8.12 -1.29
C LEU A 168 -1.41 -7.42 0.08
N ARG A 169 -0.88 -8.08 1.09
CA ARG A 169 -0.73 -7.57 2.45
C ARG A 169 0.61 -6.85 2.57
N PHE A 170 0.59 -5.55 2.34
CA PHE A 170 1.80 -4.73 2.37
C PHE A 170 2.32 -4.54 3.79
N GLY A 171 3.65 -4.65 3.96
CA GLY A 171 4.37 -4.11 5.10
C GLY A 171 4.40 -2.58 5.08
N ASN A 172 5.36 -1.97 5.74
CA ASN A 172 5.50 -0.52 5.77
C ASN A 172 6.15 0.00 4.49
N VAL A 173 5.33 0.38 3.51
CA VAL A 173 5.81 0.90 2.23
C VAL A 173 6.41 2.28 2.41
N TYR A 174 7.59 2.52 1.81
CA TYR A 174 8.25 3.82 1.82
C TYR A 174 8.86 4.14 0.45
N GLY A 175 9.12 5.42 0.19
CA GLY A 175 9.74 5.85 -1.06
C GLY A 175 9.35 7.25 -1.52
N PRO A 176 9.77 7.64 -2.74
CA PRO A 176 9.36 8.88 -3.40
C PRO A 176 7.83 9.04 -3.48
N ARG A 177 7.33 10.27 -3.40
CA ARG A 177 5.90 10.65 -3.43
C ARG A 177 5.12 10.30 -2.16
N GLN A 178 5.73 9.70 -1.14
CA GLN A 178 5.07 9.52 0.16
C GLN A 178 4.81 10.89 0.80
N ASP A 179 3.58 11.11 1.30
CA ASP A 179 3.22 12.39 1.92
C ASP A 179 3.80 12.46 3.34
N PRO A 180 4.60 13.47 3.70
CA PRO A 180 5.12 13.64 5.04
C PRO A 180 4.11 14.20 6.06
N HIS A 181 2.92 14.63 5.62
CA HIS A 181 1.96 15.36 6.45
C HIS A 181 0.75 14.54 6.94
N GLY A 182 0.51 13.36 6.34
CA GLY A 182 -0.62 12.49 6.70
C GLY A 182 -0.28 11.43 7.77
N GLU A 183 -0.99 10.31 7.76
CA GLU A 183 -0.56 9.05 8.41
C GLU A 183 0.70 8.54 7.71
N ALA A 184 1.61 9.46 7.55
CA ALA A 184 2.81 9.26 6.78
C ALA A 184 3.68 8.24 7.47
N GLY A 185 4.26 7.41 6.66
CA GLY A 185 5.34 6.58 7.12
C GLY A 185 6.45 7.45 7.71
N VAL A 186 6.99 6.99 8.81
CA VAL A 186 8.09 7.64 9.53
C VAL A 186 9.25 8.05 8.62
N VAL A 187 9.50 7.32 7.52
CA VAL A 187 10.55 7.63 6.53
C VAL A 187 10.34 9.02 5.92
N ALA A 188 9.13 9.32 5.42
CA ALA A 188 8.84 10.61 4.80
C ALA A 188 8.96 11.77 5.81
N ILE A 189 8.46 11.56 7.05
CA ILE A 189 8.56 12.53 8.15
C ILE A 189 10.04 12.81 8.47
N PHE A 190 10.85 11.77 8.61
CA PHE A 190 12.26 11.90 8.96
C PHE A 190 13.06 12.56 7.83
N CYS A 191 12.79 12.21 6.57
CA CYS A 191 13.41 12.89 5.43
C CYS A 191 13.13 14.40 5.46
N GLY A 192 11.86 14.80 5.63
CA GLY A 192 11.50 16.23 5.71
C GLY A 192 12.21 16.95 6.86
N ARG A 193 12.15 16.38 8.07
CA ARG A 193 12.78 16.97 9.27
C ARG A 193 14.30 17.07 9.15
N LEU A 194 14.97 16.04 8.62
CA LEU A 194 16.43 16.07 8.39
C LEU A 194 16.82 17.16 7.39
N LEU A 195 16.07 17.34 6.32
CA LEU A 195 16.32 18.37 5.32
C LEU A 195 16.13 19.77 5.91
N GLU A 196 15.15 19.97 6.78
CA GLU A 196 14.87 21.22 7.49
C GLU A 196 15.79 21.45 8.71
N GLY A 197 16.63 20.48 9.10
CA GLY A 197 17.45 20.58 10.31
C GLY A 197 16.66 20.49 11.61
N ARG A 198 15.49 19.87 11.60
CA ARG A 198 14.59 19.72 12.76
C ARG A 198 14.80 18.40 13.46
N ALA A 199 14.42 18.33 14.74
CA ALA A 199 14.51 17.14 15.55
C ALA A 199 13.62 16.00 15.01
N LEU A 200 14.14 14.75 15.08
CA LEU A 200 13.40 13.54 14.81
C LEU A 200 12.68 13.12 16.10
N THR A 201 11.34 13.07 16.08
CA THR A 201 10.56 12.62 17.24
C THR A 201 10.50 11.11 17.27
N ILE A 202 11.03 10.54 18.36
CA ILE A 202 11.00 9.10 18.65
C ILE A 202 9.90 8.87 19.70
N PHE A 203 8.87 8.10 19.34
CA PHE A 203 7.83 7.70 20.30
C PHE A 203 8.29 6.49 21.11
N GLY A 204 8.23 6.60 22.46
CA GLY A 204 8.80 5.60 23.36
C GLY A 204 10.32 5.58 23.32
N ASP A 205 10.90 4.40 23.40
CA ASP A 205 12.35 4.17 23.32
C ASP A 205 12.87 3.95 21.88
N GLY A 206 11.95 3.87 20.89
CA GLY A 206 12.28 3.67 19.48
C GLY A 206 12.71 2.25 19.12
N THR A 207 12.49 1.27 20.01
CA THR A 207 12.82 -0.15 19.78
C THR A 207 11.77 -0.88 18.94
N GLN A 208 10.56 -0.31 18.79
CA GLN A 208 9.51 -0.90 17.97
C GLN A 208 9.98 -1.11 16.53
N THR A 209 9.73 -2.31 15.98
CA THR A 209 10.20 -2.69 14.65
C THR A 209 9.08 -2.70 13.61
N ARG A 210 9.45 -2.35 12.37
CA ARG A 210 8.58 -2.42 11.20
C ARG A 210 9.34 -3.03 10.02
N ASP A 211 8.59 -3.71 9.16
CA ASP A 211 9.08 -4.24 7.90
C ASP A 211 8.95 -3.17 6.80
N TYR A 212 10.05 -2.48 6.53
CA TYR A 212 10.09 -1.39 5.53
C TYR A 212 10.39 -1.94 4.15
N VAL A 213 9.43 -1.84 3.23
CA VAL A 213 9.55 -2.26 1.83
C VAL A 213 9.53 -1.06 0.89
N TYR A 214 10.47 -1.03 -0.07
CA TYR A 214 10.57 0.07 -1.02
C TYR A 214 9.43 0.02 -2.04
N VAL A 215 8.89 1.18 -2.39
CA VAL A 215 7.68 1.30 -3.24
C VAL A 215 7.82 0.67 -4.62
N ALA A 216 9.01 0.69 -5.22
CA ALA A 216 9.22 0.04 -6.51
C ALA A 216 9.11 -1.50 -6.42
N ASP A 217 9.54 -2.11 -5.30
CA ASP A 217 9.35 -3.53 -5.06
C ASP A 217 7.87 -3.88 -4.89
N VAL A 218 7.10 -3.00 -4.24
CA VAL A 218 5.62 -3.14 -4.11
C VAL A 218 4.93 -3.03 -5.47
N ALA A 219 5.38 -2.11 -6.34
CA ALA A 219 4.85 -1.98 -7.69
C ALA A 219 5.14 -3.24 -8.53
N ASP A 220 6.34 -3.83 -8.40
CA ASP A 220 6.68 -5.10 -9.07
C ASP A 220 5.85 -6.27 -8.51
N ALA A 221 5.66 -6.37 -7.17
CA ALA A 221 4.79 -7.37 -6.56
C ALA A 221 3.35 -7.28 -7.11
N THR A 222 2.83 -6.06 -7.24
CA THR A 222 1.50 -5.79 -7.77
C THR A 222 1.38 -6.23 -9.23
N PHE A 223 2.36 -5.91 -10.06
CA PHE A 223 2.41 -6.33 -11.45
C PHE A 223 2.50 -7.85 -11.59
N ARG A 224 3.33 -8.51 -10.79
CA ARG A 224 3.43 -9.98 -10.78
C ARG A 224 2.13 -10.65 -10.33
N ALA A 225 1.49 -10.15 -9.29
CA ALA A 225 0.17 -10.62 -8.85
C ALA A 225 -0.90 -10.46 -9.93
N ALA A 226 -0.80 -9.41 -10.75
CA ALA A 226 -1.68 -9.17 -11.88
C ALA A 226 -1.47 -10.14 -13.05
N THR A 227 -0.24 -10.64 -13.25
CA THR A 227 0.15 -11.34 -14.50
C THR A 227 0.51 -12.82 -14.32
N ARG A 228 0.96 -13.23 -13.13
CA ARG A 228 1.32 -14.63 -12.85
C ARG A 228 0.08 -15.52 -12.68
N ALA A 229 0.24 -16.80 -12.95
CA ALA A 229 -0.81 -17.77 -12.67
C ALA A 229 -1.09 -17.84 -11.17
N LEU A 230 -2.37 -17.81 -10.80
CA LEU A 230 -2.80 -17.92 -9.41
C LEU A 230 -3.29 -19.35 -9.11
N PRO A 231 -3.15 -19.84 -7.87
CA PRO A 231 -3.77 -21.09 -7.46
C PRO A 231 -5.30 -21.01 -7.60
N LYS A 232 -5.98 -22.16 -7.65
CA LYS A 232 -7.46 -22.19 -7.64
C LYS A 232 -7.99 -21.45 -6.41
N ALA A 233 -9.04 -20.66 -6.59
CA ALA A 233 -9.69 -19.94 -5.49
C ALA A 233 -10.08 -20.88 -4.35
N GLY A 234 -9.84 -20.47 -3.13
CA GLY A 234 -10.03 -21.27 -1.94
C GLY A 234 -10.37 -20.44 -0.69
N ARG A 235 -9.85 -20.87 0.47
CA ARG A 235 -9.99 -20.11 1.72
C ARG A 235 -9.27 -18.78 1.63
N LEU A 236 -9.48 -17.89 2.60
CA LEU A 236 -8.97 -16.52 2.67
C LEU A 236 -7.50 -16.40 2.23
N ASP A 237 -6.63 -17.24 2.79
CA ASP A 237 -5.18 -17.11 2.61
C ASP A 237 -4.61 -17.75 1.33
N VAL A 238 -5.43 -18.45 0.55
CA VAL A 238 -4.95 -19.13 -0.68
C VAL A 238 -4.42 -18.14 -1.69
N ARG A 239 -5.10 -17.00 -1.88
CA ARG A 239 -4.70 -15.93 -2.79
C ARG A 239 -4.37 -14.63 -2.06
N ALA A 240 -3.93 -14.71 -0.81
CA ALA A 240 -3.34 -13.60 -0.08
C ALA A 240 -1.83 -13.77 -0.02
N TYR A 241 -1.07 -12.69 -0.23
CA TYR A 241 0.39 -12.69 -0.24
C TYR A 241 0.92 -11.52 0.58
N ASN A 242 1.84 -11.81 1.48
CA ASN A 242 2.59 -10.79 2.18
C ASN A 242 3.64 -10.17 1.26
N VAL A 243 3.74 -8.85 1.31
CA VAL A 243 4.70 -8.04 0.53
C VAL A 243 5.46 -7.14 1.49
N GLY A 244 6.67 -7.54 1.81
CA GLY A 244 7.58 -6.90 2.76
C GLY A 244 9.02 -7.32 2.44
N THR A 245 9.89 -7.23 3.43
CA THR A 245 11.29 -7.70 3.33
C THR A 245 11.57 -8.93 4.17
N GLY A 246 10.71 -9.23 5.13
CA GLY A 246 10.94 -10.26 6.15
C GLY A 246 11.89 -9.80 7.25
N THR A 247 12.25 -8.52 7.28
CA THR A 247 13.22 -7.97 8.23
C THR A 247 12.64 -6.80 9.01
N GLY A 248 12.65 -6.91 10.34
CA GLY A 248 12.25 -5.83 11.23
C GLY A 248 13.38 -4.80 11.40
N THR A 249 13.06 -3.53 11.20
CA THR A 249 13.98 -2.42 11.46
C THR A 249 13.37 -1.50 12.51
N SER A 250 14.12 -1.19 13.58
CA SER A 250 13.66 -0.29 14.63
C SER A 250 13.63 1.17 14.17
N VAL A 251 12.78 1.98 14.80
CA VAL A 251 12.71 3.42 14.53
C VAL A 251 14.04 4.11 14.79
N MET A 252 14.76 3.70 15.86
CA MET A 252 16.11 4.20 16.12
C MET A 252 17.08 3.87 14.98
N ARG A 253 17.09 2.61 14.53
CA ARG A 253 17.95 2.20 13.39
C ARG A 253 17.61 2.96 12.11
N LEU A 254 16.31 3.20 11.87
CA LEU A 254 15.87 4.00 10.74
C LEU A 254 16.40 5.44 10.80
N ALA A 255 16.33 6.08 11.99
CA ALA A 255 16.84 7.41 12.21
C ALA A 255 18.37 7.48 11.94
N GLU A 256 19.14 6.51 12.42
CA GLU A 256 20.58 6.41 12.14
C GLU A 256 20.89 6.30 10.65
N LEU A 257 20.19 5.41 9.93
CA LEU A 257 20.42 5.18 8.52
C LEU A 257 20.09 6.42 7.67
N LEU A 258 18.97 7.08 7.95
CA LEU A 258 18.58 8.30 7.26
C LEU A 258 19.54 9.46 7.57
N SER A 259 19.97 9.61 8.82
CA SER A 259 20.94 10.63 9.21
C SER A 259 22.28 10.44 8.53
N ARG A 260 22.74 9.19 8.42
CA ARG A 260 23.95 8.84 7.65
C ARG A 260 23.79 9.19 6.17
N ALA A 261 22.65 8.86 5.56
CA ALA A 261 22.36 9.20 4.16
C ALA A 261 22.32 10.73 3.95
N ALA A 262 21.76 11.47 4.92
CA ALA A 262 21.71 12.94 4.91
C ALA A 262 23.05 13.61 5.24
N LYS A 263 24.05 12.83 5.67
CA LYS A 263 25.34 13.35 6.19
C LYS A 263 25.15 14.38 7.30
N ARG A 264 24.20 14.13 8.21
CA ARG A 264 23.84 15.01 9.33
C ARG A 264 23.71 14.21 10.61
N GLU A 265 24.17 14.73 11.72
CA GLU A 265 23.90 14.17 13.03
C GLU A 265 22.40 14.42 13.37
N PRO A 266 21.67 13.39 13.83
CA PRO A 266 20.27 13.55 14.16
C PRO A 266 20.09 14.28 15.48
N ILE A 267 19.18 15.24 15.53
CA ILE A 267 18.65 15.77 16.80
C ILE A 267 17.47 14.86 17.15
N LEU A 268 17.56 14.12 18.25
CA LEU A 268 16.50 13.21 18.70
C LEU A 268 15.71 13.81 19.85
N GLU A 269 14.38 13.76 19.73
CA GLU A 269 13.44 14.13 20.81
C GLU A 269 12.54 12.95 21.11
N HIS A 270 12.50 12.51 22.37
CA HIS A 270 11.62 11.43 22.80
C HIS A 270 10.26 11.97 23.22
N ALA A 271 9.21 11.28 22.80
CA ALA A 271 7.82 11.52 23.18
C ALA A 271 7.21 10.24 23.79
N PRO A 272 6.14 10.34 24.59
CA PRO A 272 5.46 9.18 25.13
C PRO A 272 5.08 8.17 24.03
N ARG A 273 5.16 6.87 24.35
CA ARG A 273 4.69 5.80 23.44
C ARG A 273 3.23 6.04 23.05
N ARG A 274 2.91 5.78 21.81
CA ARG A 274 1.52 5.91 21.30
C ARG A 274 0.68 4.74 21.82
N PRO A 275 -0.50 4.97 22.39
CA PRO A 275 -1.41 3.90 22.75
C PRO A 275 -1.78 3.04 21.52
N GLY A 276 -1.83 1.72 21.69
CA GLY A 276 -2.17 0.79 20.61
C GLY A 276 -1.12 0.65 19.51
N GLU A 277 0.09 1.18 19.70
CA GLU A 277 1.18 0.98 18.74
C GLU A 277 1.80 -0.40 18.92
N GLN A 278 1.74 -1.22 17.86
CA GLN A 278 2.36 -2.55 17.84
C GLN A 278 3.86 -2.48 18.13
N GLN A 279 4.38 -3.46 18.88
CA GLN A 279 5.82 -3.56 19.15
C GLN A 279 6.56 -4.03 17.90
N ASP A 280 6.13 -5.14 17.31
CA ASP A 280 6.81 -5.76 16.19
C ASP A 280 5.82 -6.06 15.06
N SER A 281 6.13 -5.59 13.85
CA SER A 281 5.32 -5.85 12.66
C SER A 281 6.22 -6.21 11.49
N VAL A 282 6.37 -7.52 11.24
CA VAL A 282 7.19 -8.09 10.17
C VAL A 282 6.42 -9.21 9.50
N VAL A 283 6.49 -9.30 8.17
CA VAL A 283 5.77 -10.30 7.39
C VAL A 283 6.72 -11.26 6.66
N SER A 284 6.36 -12.54 6.60
CA SER A 284 7.10 -13.52 5.81
C SER A 284 6.76 -13.39 4.33
N VAL A 285 7.76 -13.27 3.49
CA VAL A 285 7.62 -13.17 2.02
C VAL A 285 7.82 -14.49 1.29
N ALA A 286 7.94 -15.59 2.02
CA ALA A 286 8.27 -16.90 1.45
C ALA A 286 7.21 -17.40 0.44
N LYS A 287 5.94 -17.11 0.67
CA LYS A 287 4.84 -17.49 -0.24
C LYS A 287 4.90 -16.66 -1.53
N ALA A 288 5.07 -15.35 -1.45
CA ALA A 288 5.22 -14.49 -2.62
C ALA A 288 6.43 -14.90 -3.47
N ALA A 289 7.55 -15.26 -2.84
CA ALA A 289 8.73 -15.76 -3.53
C ALA A 289 8.45 -17.08 -4.32
N ARG A 290 7.70 -17.99 -3.72
CA ARG A 290 7.41 -19.29 -4.33
C ARG A 290 6.34 -19.22 -5.43
N GLU A 291 5.29 -18.44 -5.22
CA GLU A 291 4.08 -18.47 -6.05
C GLU A 291 3.97 -17.29 -7.02
N LEU A 292 4.52 -16.12 -6.69
CA LEU A 292 4.56 -14.97 -7.57
C LEU A 292 5.95 -14.76 -8.21
N ASP A 293 6.94 -15.57 -7.85
CA ASP A 293 8.35 -15.39 -8.25
C ASP A 293 8.83 -13.97 -7.88
N TRP A 294 8.42 -13.48 -6.69
CA TRP A 294 8.73 -12.13 -6.24
C TRP A 294 9.56 -12.13 -4.96
N ARG A 295 10.58 -11.28 -4.94
CA ARG A 295 11.35 -10.93 -3.75
C ARG A 295 11.65 -9.43 -3.78
N PRO A 296 11.77 -8.76 -2.61
CA PRO A 296 12.26 -7.40 -2.57
C PRO A 296 13.72 -7.39 -3.06
N VAL A 297 14.07 -6.40 -3.88
CA VAL A 297 15.42 -6.30 -4.48
C VAL A 297 16.15 -5.02 -4.05
N VAL A 298 15.43 -4.03 -3.50
CA VAL A 298 16.02 -2.77 -3.07
C VAL A 298 16.44 -2.86 -1.59
N PRO A 299 17.75 -2.82 -1.28
CA PRO A 299 18.21 -2.76 0.12
C PRO A 299 17.68 -1.53 0.83
N LEU A 300 17.44 -1.62 2.15
CA LEU A 300 16.87 -0.53 2.93
C LEU A 300 17.69 0.76 2.82
N GLU A 301 19.01 0.68 2.98
CA GLU A 301 19.92 1.82 2.89
C GLU A 301 19.81 2.54 1.53
N GLU A 302 19.75 1.77 0.45
CA GLU A 302 19.61 2.31 -0.90
C GLU A 302 18.25 2.99 -1.10
N GLY A 303 17.16 2.34 -0.68
CA GLY A 303 15.81 2.90 -0.77
C GLY A 303 15.67 4.18 0.05
N LEU A 304 16.29 4.24 1.24
CA LEU A 304 16.31 5.45 2.07
C LEU A 304 17.09 6.59 1.41
N ALA A 305 18.23 6.31 0.79
CA ALA A 305 19.00 7.31 0.06
C ALA A 305 18.19 7.87 -1.12
N ARG A 306 17.59 7.01 -1.95
CA ARG A 306 16.73 7.42 -3.07
C ARG A 306 15.53 8.26 -2.60
N SER A 307 14.93 7.90 -1.47
CA SER A 307 13.83 8.66 -0.87
C SER A 307 14.27 10.06 -0.46
N LEU A 308 15.40 10.15 0.26
CA LEU A 308 15.95 11.43 0.70
C LEU A 308 16.31 12.35 -0.47
N GLU A 309 16.94 11.82 -1.53
CA GLU A 309 17.25 12.57 -2.75
C GLU A 309 15.99 13.15 -3.39
N TRP A 310 14.91 12.36 -3.46
CA TRP A 310 13.65 12.83 -4.01
C TRP A 310 13.05 13.96 -3.18
N PHE A 311 13.04 13.84 -1.84
CA PHE A 311 12.53 14.88 -0.95
C PHE A 311 13.38 16.14 -1.05
N ALA A 312 14.71 16.02 -1.13
CA ALA A 312 15.62 17.17 -1.31
C ALA A 312 15.37 17.90 -2.64
N ALA A 313 15.24 17.15 -3.75
CA ALA A 313 14.95 17.74 -5.06
C ALA A 313 13.56 18.42 -5.10
N ARG A 314 12.58 17.90 -4.35
CA ARG A 314 11.26 18.51 -4.24
C ARG A 314 11.30 19.80 -3.41
N ALA A 315 12.01 19.81 -2.27
CA ALA A 315 12.17 20.99 -1.44
C ALA A 315 12.84 22.13 -2.22
N ALA A 316 13.86 21.82 -3.01
CA ALA A 316 14.53 22.82 -3.87
C ALA A 316 13.60 23.44 -4.94
N ARG A 317 12.65 22.68 -5.47
CA ARG A 317 11.65 23.17 -6.45
C ARG A 317 10.54 23.99 -5.82
N GLY A 318 10.19 23.74 -4.57
CA GLY A 318 9.16 24.49 -3.84
C GLY A 318 9.67 25.78 -3.22
N SER A 319 10.99 26.02 -3.22
CA SER A 319 11.65 27.22 -2.73
C SER A 319 12.00 28.22 -3.85
N ALA A 320 11.75 27.87 -5.11
CA ALA A 320 11.92 28.72 -6.28
C ALA A 320 10.56 29.24 -6.79
#